data_59466ce316ecd2539d14db42afba6085
#
_entry.id   59466ce316ecd2539d14db42afba6085
#
_cell.length_a   1.000
_cell.length_b   1.000
_cell.length_c   1.000
_cell.angle_alpha   90.00
_cell.angle_beta   90.00
_cell.angle_gamma   90.00
#
_symmetry.space_group_name_H-M   'P 1'
#
loop_
_entity.id
_entity.type
_entity.pdbx_description
1 polymer ?
#
loop_
_entity_poly.entity_id
_entity_poly.type
_entity_poly.pdbx_seq_one_letter_code
_entity_poly.pdbx_strand_id
1 'polypeptide(L)'
;MHVVDWTIVSLYLGYVVWLGLKLSRQSHDAAGFFLAGRSLPWWAVGLSVMATQMSAITLIGTTGQAYTDGMRFIQFYLGLPLAMIILCVTAVPFFYRAKVFTAYEYLEKRFDAKTRTLTSFFFLVSRGLGVGVIIAAPSVVLSIVLGWDEVVTIFVIGLSTTVYTMLGGVQAVTWTDVKQMFIIFAGLAMCVVVILTSLPGSVTLGDALHLAGAAGKLQTLDFSFDLTERYTVWSGFFAALFLFLSYFGCDQSQV
;
A
#
# COMPACT_ATOMS: atom_id res chain seq x y z
N MET A 1 12.67 -12.94 -19.88
CA MET A 1 13.51 -11.92 -19.23
C MET A 1 14.94 -12.02 -19.71
N HIS A 2 15.58 -10.88 -19.94
CA HIS A 2 16.99 -10.81 -20.34
C HIS A 2 17.90 -11.00 -19.10
N VAL A 3 19.17 -11.39 -19.32
CA VAL A 3 20.15 -11.55 -18.21
C VAL A 3 20.28 -10.26 -17.38
N VAL A 4 20.13 -9.10 -18.02
CA VAL A 4 20.17 -7.79 -17.37
C VAL A 4 19.04 -7.64 -16.34
N ASP A 5 17.84 -8.10 -16.65
CA ASP A 5 16.68 -8.02 -15.74
C ASP A 5 16.92 -8.82 -14.46
N TRP A 6 17.46 -10.05 -14.61
CA TRP A 6 17.83 -10.90 -13.48
C TRP A 6 18.94 -10.29 -12.62
N THR A 7 19.90 -9.65 -13.26
CA THR A 7 20.98 -8.97 -12.53
C THR A 7 20.43 -7.82 -11.69
N ILE A 8 19.55 -6.98 -12.26
CA ILE A 8 18.92 -5.86 -11.55
C ILE A 8 18.10 -6.36 -10.37
N VAL A 9 17.24 -7.37 -10.59
CA VAL A 9 16.39 -7.94 -9.52
C VAL A 9 17.24 -8.53 -8.40
N SER A 10 18.28 -9.31 -8.74
CA SER A 10 19.15 -9.95 -7.74
C SER A 10 19.95 -8.92 -6.94
N LEU A 11 20.48 -7.90 -7.59
CA LEU A 11 21.20 -6.81 -6.92
C LEU A 11 20.27 -6.01 -5.99
N TYR A 12 19.04 -5.75 -6.43
CA TYR A 12 18.07 -5.04 -5.62
C TYR A 12 17.65 -5.85 -4.39
N LEU A 13 17.30 -7.13 -4.55
CA LEU A 13 16.95 -8.01 -3.44
C LEU A 13 18.12 -8.17 -2.45
N GLY A 14 19.33 -8.38 -2.97
CA GLY A 14 20.55 -8.44 -2.14
C GLY A 14 20.77 -7.15 -1.34
N TYR A 15 20.55 -6.00 -1.98
CA TYR A 15 20.65 -4.70 -1.32
C TYR A 15 19.59 -4.51 -0.21
N VAL A 16 18.33 -4.92 -0.44
CA VAL A 16 17.25 -4.83 0.57
C VAL A 16 17.56 -5.71 1.78
N VAL A 17 18.00 -6.95 1.55
CA VAL A 17 18.40 -7.86 2.63
C VAL A 17 19.59 -7.32 3.41
N TRP A 18 20.61 -6.85 2.71
CA TRP A 18 21.79 -6.22 3.33
C TRP A 18 21.41 -5.00 4.19
N LEU A 19 20.51 -4.15 3.69
CA LEU A 19 20.01 -2.99 4.42
C LEU A 19 19.25 -3.43 5.69
N GLY A 20 18.37 -4.42 5.58
CA GLY A 20 17.64 -5.00 6.70
C GLY A 20 18.60 -5.50 7.78
N LEU A 21 19.61 -6.28 7.40
CA LEU A 21 20.64 -6.80 8.32
C LEU A 21 21.47 -5.67 8.96
N LYS A 22 21.83 -4.63 8.20
CA LYS A 22 22.60 -3.49 8.72
C LYS A 22 21.81 -2.72 9.77
N LEU A 23 20.53 -2.45 9.53
CA LEU A 23 19.67 -1.69 10.44
C LEU A 23 19.21 -2.52 11.64
N SER A 24 19.05 -3.83 11.49
CA SER A 24 18.75 -4.75 12.59
C SER A 24 19.76 -4.66 13.73
N ARG A 25 21.04 -4.43 13.42
CA ARG A 25 22.10 -4.29 14.44
C ARG A 25 21.97 -3.06 15.33
N GLN A 26 21.07 -2.15 15.00
CA GLN A 26 20.87 -0.89 15.75
C GLN A 26 19.65 -0.96 16.69
N SER A 27 18.81 -2.00 16.59
CA SER A 27 17.65 -2.16 17.44
C SER A 27 17.88 -3.31 18.45
N HIS A 28 18.33 -2.96 19.66
CA HIS A 28 18.65 -3.91 20.71
C HIS A 28 17.51 -4.18 21.68
N ASP A 29 16.42 -3.40 21.63
CA ASP A 29 15.27 -3.52 22.52
C ASP A 29 13.94 -3.50 21.76
N ALA A 30 12.85 -3.83 22.44
CA ALA A 30 11.51 -3.83 21.86
C ALA A 30 11.08 -2.43 21.37
N ALA A 31 11.46 -1.38 22.06
CA ALA A 31 11.16 -0.01 21.65
C ALA A 31 11.92 0.39 20.37
N GLY A 32 13.18 -0.04 20.23
CA GLY A 32 13.96 0.14 19.00
C GLY A 32 13.35 -0.63 17.84
N PHE A 33 12.91 -1.87 18.08
CA PHE A 33 12.35 -2.73 17.04
C PHE A 33 10.98 -2.24 16.54
N PHE A 34 10.03 -1.88 17.44
CA PHE A 34 8.67 -1.51 17.08
C PHE A 34 8.47 0.00 16.83
N LEU A 35 9.27 0.85 17.44
CA LEU A 35 9.11 2.31 17.37
C LEU A 35 10.30 3.03 16.73
N ALA A 36 11.30 2.29 16.24
CA ALA A 36 12.55 2.87 15.71
C ALA A 36 13.18 3.94 16.63
N GLY A 37 13.05 3.76 17.96
CA GLY A 37 13.48 4.71 18.96
C GLY A 37 12.81 6.10 18.85
N ARG A 38 11.71 6.23 18.11
CA ARG A 38 11.01 7.48 17.77
C ARG A 38 11.91 8.52 17.09
N SER A 39 12.90 8.05 16.32
CA SER A 39 13.91 8.90 15.67
C SER A 39 13.64 9.14 14.18
N LEU A 40 12.61 8.53 13.61
CA LEU A 40 12.29 8.66 12.20
C LEU A 40 11.77 10.07 11.87
N PRO A 41 12.27 10.73 10.81
CA PRO A 41 11.74 12.00 10.38
C PRO A 41 10.34 11.85 9.78
N TRP A 42 9.48 12.85 9.98
CA TRP A 42 8.08 12.82 9.58
C TRP A 42 7.86 12.50 8.08
N TRP A 43 8.73 13.01 7.21
CA TRP A 43 8.65 12.77 5.76
C TRP A 43 8.95 11.31 5.40
N ALA A 44 9.88 10.64 6.11
CA ALA A 44 10.18 9.23 5.87
C ALA A 44 9.01 8.35 6.33
N VAL A 45 8.39 8.67 7.48
CA VAL A 45 7.17 7.99 7.94
C VAL A 45 6.05 8.20 6.93
N GLY A 46 5.83 9.41 6.43
CA GLY A 46 4.81 9.70 5.42
C GLY A 46 5.01 8.90 4.13
N LEU A 47 6.24 8.84 3.62
CA LEU A 47 6.57 8.03 2.43
C LEU A 47 6.41 6.53 2.69
N SER A 48 6.76 6.04 3.88
CA SER A 48 6.57 4.64 4.25
C SER A 48 5.09 4.27 4.33
N VAL A 49 4.25 5.11 4.95
CA VAL A 49 2.79 4.92 4.97
C VAL A 49 2.24 4.88 3.53
N MET A 50 2.68 5.79 2.67
CA MET A 50 2.29 5.81 1.26
C MET A 50 2.72 4.52 0.54
N ALA A 51 3.94 4.05 0.74
CA ALA A 51 4.44 2.81 0.16
C ALA A 51 3.66 1.58 0.63
N THR A 52 3.30 1.54 1.92
CA THR A 52 2.48 0.47 2.51
C THR A 52 1.10 0.36 1.85
N GLN A 53 0.54 1.47 1.39
CA GLN A 53 -0.75 1.49 0.67
C GLN A 53 -0.60 1.17 -0.82
N MET A 54 0.57 1.35 -1.40
CA MET A 54 0.85 1.04 -2.80
C MET A 54 1.25 -0.43 -2.98
N SER A 55 0.28 -1.26 -3.29
CA SER A 55 0.50 -2.68 -3.60
C SER A 55 0.48 -2.94 -5.11
N ALA A 56 0.90 -4.14 -5.52
CA ALA A 56 0.73 -4.60 -6.90
C ALA A 56 -0.77 -4.61 -7.31
N ILE A 57 -1.67 -4.94 -6.38
CA ILE A 57 -3.12 -4.86 -6.60
C ILE A 57 -3.53 -3.41 -6.89
N THR A 58 -2.98 -2.43 -6.17
CA THR A 58 -3.26 -1.01 -6.43
C THR A 58 -2.80 -0.62 -7.83
N LEU A 59 -1.56 -0.91 -8.21
CA LEU A 59 -1.00 -0.49 -9.49
C LEU A 59 -1.66 -1.18 -10.68
N ILE A 60 -1.89 -2.48 -10.62
CA ILE A 60 -2.46 -3.27 -11.71
C ILE A 60 -3.98 -3.19 -11.70
N GLY A 61 -4.59 -3.33 -10.51
CA GLY A 61 -6.04 -3.32 -10.37
C GLY A 61 -6.65 -1.97 -10.72
N THR A 62 -6.06 -0.85 -10.28
CA THR A 62 -6.59 0.49 -10.60
C THR A 62 -6.42 0.85 -12.07
N THR A 63 -5.34 0.42 -12.72
CA THR A 63 -5.18 0.61 -14.16
C THR A 63 -6.17 -0.24 -14.96
N GLY A 64 -6.40 -1.51 -14.54
CA GLY A 64 -7.45 -2.36 -15.11
C GLY A 64 -8.84 -1.77 -14.92
N GLN A 65 -9.15 -1.25 -13.73
CA GLN A 65 -10.41 -0.58 -13.44
C GLN A 65 -10.60 0.68 -14.32
N ALA A 66 -9.55 1.49 -14.47
CA ALA A 66 -9.61 2.67 -15.33
C ALA A 66 -9.82 2.29 -16.81
N TYR A 67 -9.28 1.16 -17.25
CA TYR A 67 -9.52 0.65 -18.59
C TYR A 67 -10.96 0.18 -18.79
N THR A 68 -11.53 -0.58 -17.86
CA THR A 68 -12.91 -1.12 -17.97
C THR A 68 -13.97 -0.06 -17.71
N ASP A 69 -13.91 0.67 -16.59
CA ASP A 69 -14.97 1.54 -16.09
C ASP A 69 -14.65 3.03 -16.25
N GLY A 70 -13.43 3.36 -16.70
CA GLY A 70 -12.94 4.73 -16.77
C GLY A 70 -12.44 5.24 -15.42
N MET A 71 -12.18 6.55 -15.35
CA MET A 71 -11.53 7.19 -14.20
C MET A 71 -12.50 7.53 -13.06
N ARG A 72 -13.79 7.23 -13.18
CA ARG A 72 -14.80 7.57 -12.15
C ARG A 72 -14.50 6.98 -10.77
N PHE A 73 -13.82 5.84 -10.69
CA PHE A 73 -13.48 5.22 -9.41
C PHE A 73 -12.59 6.11 -8.52
N ILE A 74 -11.89 7.13 -9.07
CA ILE A 74 -11.06 8.05 -8.29
C ILE A 74 -11.87 8.81 -7.23
N GLN A 75 -13.18 8.95 -7.44
CA GLN A 75 -14.10 9.58 -6.49
C GLN A 75 -14.13 8.84 -5.14
N PHE A 76 -13.82 7.53 -5.14
CA PHE A 76 -13.71 6.75 -3.92
C PHE A 76 -12.66 7.33 -2.95
N TYR A 77 -11.65 8.01 -3.45
CA TYR A 77 -10.60 8.62 -2.63
C TYR A 77 -10.94 10.02 -2.09
N LEU A 78 -12.09 10.60 -2.46
CA LEU A 78 -12.48 11.94 -1.98
C LEU A 78 -12.67 11.99 -0.45
N GLY A 79 -13.11 10.90 0.16
CA GLY A 79 -13.26 10.79 1.62
C GLY A 79 -11.94 10.65 2.38
N LEU A 80 -10.85 10.25 1.70
CA LEU A 80 -9.57 9.97 2.35
C LEU A 80 -8.93 11.20 3.04
N PRO A 81 -8.79 12.37 2.38
CA PRO A 81 -8.20 13.54 3.02
C PRO A 81 -8.96 13.97 4.28
N LEU A 82 -10.29 13.92 4.24
CA LEU A 82 -11.12 14.28 5.38
C LEU A 82 -10.97 13.26 6.52
N ALA A 83 -10.94 11.96 6.21
CA ALA A 83 -10.67 10.92 7.19
C ALA A 83 -9.31 11.13 7.87
N MET A 84 -8.26 11.45 7.09
CA MET A 84 -6.93 11.72 7.63
C MET A 84 -6.92 12.93 8.57
N ILE A 85 -7.60 14.03 8.21
CA ILE A 85 -7.71 15.21 9.10
C ILE A 85 -8.39 14.82 10.42
N ILE A 86 -9.50 14.10 10.36
CA ILE A 86 -10.23 13.67 11.57
C ILE A 86 -9.32 12.78 12.44
N LEU A 87 -8.64 11.81 11.85
CA LEU A 87 -7.75 10.90 12.60
C LEU A 87 -6.54 11.63 13.18
N CYS A 88 -5.94 12.57 12.46
CA CYS A 88 -4.83 13.38 12.97
C CYS A 88 -5.22 14.24 14.18
N VAL A 89 -6.47 14.71 14.23
CA VAL A 89 -6.96 15.54 15.34
C VAL A 89 -7.46 14.67 16.51
N THR A 90 -7.94 13.46 16.25
CA THR A 90 -8.59 12.61 17.25
C THR A 90 -7.75 11.41 17.67
N ALA A 91 -7.54 10.46 16.76
CA ALA A 91 -6.91 9.18 17.04
C ALA A 91 -5.41 9.31 17.37
N VAL A 92 -4.68 10.07 16.58
CA VAL A 92 -3.22 10.24 16.78
C VAL A 92 -2.88 10.83 18.15
N PRO A 93 -3.47 11.95 18.61
CA PRO A 93 -3.22 12.48 19.95
C PRO A 93 -3.66 11.51 21.05
N PHE A 94 -4.74 10.77 20.83
CA PHE A 94 -5.24 9.79 21.78
C PHE A 94 -4.23 8.67 22.02
N PHE A 95 -3.77 7.98 20.98
CA PHE A 95 -2.80 6.88 21.08
C PHE A 95 -1.42 7.38 21.57
N TYR A 96 -1.00 8.56 21.11
CA TYR A 96 0.24 9.16 21.57
C TYR A 96 0.26 9.41 23.09
N ARG A 97 -0.86 9.91 23.64
CA ARG A 97 -1.00 10.15 25.09
C ARG A 97 -1.17 8.86 25.89
N ALA A 98 -1.81 7.85 25.33
CA ALA A 98 -2.03 6.56 25.97
C ALA A 98 -0.71 5.78 26.19
N LYS A 99 0.38 6.13 25.48
CA LYS A 99 1.71 5.52 25.60
C LYS A 99 1.69 3.99 25.50
N VAL A 100 0.89 3.47 24.59
CA VAL A 100 0.75 2.04 24.32
C VAL A 100 1.59 1.65 23.10
N PHE A 101 2.04 0.40 23.04
CA PHE A 101 2.72 -0.16 21.87
C PHE A 101 1.74 -0.65 20.81
N THR A 102 0.56 -1.05 21.25
CA THR A 102 -0.50 -1.56 20.35
C THR A 102 -1.87 -1.09 20.82
N ALA A 103 -2.82 -0.95 19.90
CA ALA A 103 -4.21 -0.67 20.25
C ALA A 103 -4.80 -1.75 21.18
N TYR A 104 -4.30 -2.98 21.10
CA TYR A 104 -4.75 -4.10 21.96
C TYR A 104 -4.28 -3.95 23.40
N GLU A 105 -3.11 -3.36 23.64
CA GLU A 105 -2.66 -3.02 25.01
C GLU A 105 -3.59 -1.99 25.64
N TYR A 106 -4.11 -1.04 24.86
CA TYR A 106 -5.12 -0.11 25.34
C TYR A 106 -6.41 -0.84 25.72
N LEU A 107 -6.85 -1.83 24.94
CA LEU A 107 -8.04 -2.63 25.27
C LEU A 107 -7.85 -3.42 26.57
N GLU A 108 -6.66 -3.97 26.81
CA GLU A 108 -6.36 -4.63 28.07
C GLU A 108 -6.44 -3.68 29.26
N LYS A 109 -5.85 -2.49 29.13
CA LYS A 109 -5.89 -1.47 30.21
C LYS A 109 -7.30 -0.94 30.47
N ARG A 110 -8.15 -0.93 29.43
CA ARG A 110 -9.52 -0.38 29.52
C ARG A 110 -10.55 -1.42 29.97
N PHE A 111 -10.38 -2.68 29.57
CA PHE A 111 -11.32 -3.78 29.81
C PHE A 111 -10.62 -4.91 30.57
N ASP A 112 -10.09 -5.89 29.84
CA ASP A 112 -9.39 -7.05 30.40
C ASP A 112 -8.46 -7.76 29.38
N ALA A 113 -7.67 -8.72 29.87
CA ALA A 113 -6.78 -9.53 29.06
C ALA A 113 -7.53 -10.43 28.06
N LYS A 114 -8.78 -10.83 28.35
CA LYS A 114 -9.58 -11.66 27.45
C LYS A 114 -9.97 -10.86 26.20
N THR A 115 -10.40 -9.62 26.38
CA THR A 115 -10.73 -8.70 25.28
C THR A 115 -9.50 -8.45 24.39
N ARG A 116 -8.34 -8.20 24.98
CA ARG A 116 -7.09 -8.08 24.24
C ARG A 116 -6.81 -9.32 23.41
N THR A 117 -6.84 -10.50 24.02
CA THR A 117 -6.53 -11.77 23.36
C THR A 117 -7.48 -12.05 22.20
N LEU A 118 -8.76 -11.88 22.42
CA LEU A 118 -9.80 -12.11 21.41
C LEU A 118 -9.61 -11.17 20.20
N THR A 119 -9.43 -9.88 20.45
CA THR A 119 -9.24 -8.88 19.40
C THR A 119 -7.94 -9.12 18.63
N SER A 120 -6.86 -9.45 19.32
CA SER A 120 -5.58 -9.80 18.70
C SER A 120 -5.69 -11.05 17.83
N PHE A 121 -6.44 -12.06 18.26
CA PHE A 121 -6.69 -13.27 17.48
C PHE A 121 -7.44 -12.95 16.18
N PHE A 122 -8.52 -12.19 16.25
CA PHE A 122 -9.26 -11.78 15.04
C PHE A 122 -8.39 -10.96 14.10
N PHE A 123 -7.57 -10.07 14.62
CA PHE A 123 -6.63 -9.32 13.80
C PHE A 123 -5.64 -10.24 13.07
N LEU A 124 -5.02 -11.19 13.78
CA LEU A 124 -4.06 -12.11 13.17
C LEU A 124 -4.69 -12.97 12.07
N VAL A 125 -5.91 -13.48 12.29
CA VAL A 125 -6.64 -14.25 11.28
C VAL A 125 -6.97 -13.36 10.07
N SER A 126 -7.54 -12.19 10.29
CA SER A 126 -7.89 -11.25 9.22
C SER A 126 -6.66 -10.81 8.43
N ARG A 127 -5.55 -10.51 9.12
CA ARG A 127 -4.29 -10.13 8.47
C ARG A 127 -3.64 -11.29 7.73
N GLY A 128 -3.64 -12.48 8.29
CA GLY A 128 -3.12 -13.67 7.62
C GLY A 128 -3.83 -13.92 6.29
N LEU A 129 -5.16 -13.86 6.29
CA LEU A 129 -5.95 -13.97 5.05
C LEU A 129 -5.67 -12.82 4.08
N GLY A 130 -5.58 -11.57 4.57
CA GLY A 130 -5.27 -10.39 3.76
C GLY A 130 -3.88 -10.48 3.12
N VAL A 131 -2.87 -10.91 3.86
CA VAL A 131 -1.50 -11.08 3.34
C VAL A 131 -1.46 -12.14 2.25
N GLY A 132 -2.23 -13.23 2.37
CA GLY A 132 -2.35 -14.24 1.32
C GLY A 132 -2.80 -13.63 -0.01
N VAL A 133 -3.83 -12.79 -0.01
CA VAL A 133 -4.30 -12.08 -1.21
C VAL A 133 -3.26 -11.09 -1.73
N ILE A 134 -2.57 -10.36 -0.83
CA ILE A 134 -1.53 -9.39 -1.20
C ILE A 134 -0.34 -10.07 -1.88
N ILE A 135 0.04 -11.26 -1.45
CA ILE A 135 1.14 -12.03 -2.07
C ILE A 135 0.69 -12.66 -3.40
N ALA A 136 -0.54 -13.10 -3.52
CA ALA A 136 -1.05 -13.75 -4.73
C ALA A 136 -0.97 -12.82 -5.96
N ALA A 137 -1.36 -11.56 -5.85
CA ALA A 137 -1.37 -10.65 -6.99
C ALA A 137 0.01 -10.43 -7.66
N PRO A 138 1.09 -10.08 -6.94
CA PRO A 138 2.42 -10.00 -7.56
C PRO A 138 2.93 -11.36 -8.04
N SER A 139 2.51 -12.47 -7.40
CA SER A 139 2.92 -13.82 -7.81
C SER A 139 2.38 -14.19 -9.18
N VAL A 140 1.12 -13.88 -9.47
CA VAL A 140 0.53 -14.07 -10.81
C VAL A 140 1.31 -13.29 -11.86
N VAL A 141 1.62 -12.02 -11.61
CA VAL A 141 2.38 -11.20 -12.56
C VAL A 141 3.77 -11.74 -12.77
N LEU A 142 4.49 -12.08 -11.69
CA LEU A 142 5.83 -12.62 -11.80
C LEU A 142 5.85 -14.01 -12.43
N SER A 143 4.86 -14.87 -12.17
CA SER A 143 4.77 -16.18 -12.81
C SER A 143 4.61 -16.04 -14.32
N ILE A 144 3.81 -15.09 -14.80
CA ILE A 144 3.65 -14.80 -16.23
C ILE A 144 4.96 -14.24 -16.82
N VAL A 145 5.59 -13.28 -16.14
CA VAL A 145 6.80 -12.61 -16.64
C VAL A 145 8.02 -13.53 -16.60
N LEU A 146 8.18 -14.33 -15.53
CA LEU A 146 9.33 -15.19 -15.30
C LEU A 146 9.13 -16.61 -15.89
N GLY A 147 7.89 -17.01 -16.17
CA GLY A 147 7.55 -18.38 -16.55
C GLY A 147 7.68 -19.37 -15.40
N TRP A 148 7.61 -18.89 -14.17
CA TRP A 148 7.68 -19.74 -12.98
C TRP A 148 6.31 -20.28 -12.60
N ASP A 149 6.32 -21.41 -11.90
CA ASP A 149 5.12 -21.89 -11.22
C ASP A 149 4.65 -20.87 -10.17
N GLU A 150 3.33 -20.63 -10.13
CA GLU A 150 2.72 -19.63 -9.23
C GLU A 150 2.98 -19.94 -7.77
N VAL A 151 2.91 -21.21 -7.37
CA VAL A 151 3.14 -21.65 -5.99
C VAL A 151 4.58 -21.38 -5.58
N VAL A 152 5.55 -21.69 -6.45
CA VAL A 152 6.96 -21.38 -6.20
C VAL A 152 7.17 -19.88 -6.02
N THR A 153 6.53 -19.08 -6.87
CA THR A 153 6.62 -17.61 -6.81
C THR A 153 6.05 -17.06 -5.50
N ILE A 154 4.90 -17.59 -5.05
CA ILE A 154 4.31 -17.24 -3.74
C ILE A 154 5.28 -17.52 -2.60
N PHE A 155 5.90 -18.71 -2.58
CA PHE A 155 6.86 -19.07 -1.54
C PHE A 155 8.11 -18.19 -1.56
N VAL A 156 8.65 -17.89 -2.73
CA VAL A 156 9.83 -17.02 -2.87
C VAL A 156 9.54 -15.61 -2.35
N ILE A 157 8.42 -15.02 -2.75
CA ILE A 157 8.01 -13.68 -2.29
C ILE A 157 7.73 -13.69 -0.79
N GLY A 158 6.88 -14.62 -0.32
CA GLY A 158 6.46 -14.68 1.08
C GLY A 158 7.62 -14.92 2.03
N LEU A 159 8.50 -15.88 1.70
CA LEU A 159 9.65 -16.21 2.54
C LEU A 159 10.67 -15.06 2.58
N SER A 160 11.02 -14.50 1.43
CA SER A 160 11.98 -13.40 1.36
C SER A 160 11.50 -12.18 2.13
N THR A 161 10.21 -11.82 1.98
CA THR A 161 9.60 -10.70 2.70
C THR A 161 9.58 -10.95 4.21
N THR A 162 9.20 -12.14 4.64
CA THR A 162 9.18 -12.51 6.06
C THR A 162 10.58 -12.41 6.67
N VAL A 163 11.58 -12.95 6.01
CA VAL A 163 12.97 -12.96 6.53
C VAL A 163 13.49 -11.54 6.73
N TYR A 164 13.40 -10.67 5.72
CA TYR A 164 13.97 -9.33 5.88
C TYR A 164 13.19 -8.48 6.89
N THR A 165 11.86 -8.66 6.98
CA THR A 165 11.02 -7.92 7.94
C THR A 165 11.31 -8.36 9.38
N MET A 166 11.43 -9.67 9.64
CA MET A 166 11.81 -10.20 10.95
C MET A 166 13.15 -9.67 11.42
N LEU A 167 14.11 -9.56 10.52
CA LEU A 167 15.46 -9.12 10.87
C LEU A 167 15.58 -7.61 11.05
N GLY A 168 14.84 -6.83 10.30
CA GLY A 168 15.07 -5.40 10.17
C GLY A 168 14.26 -4.48 11.09
N GLY A 169 13.12 -4.93 11.62
CA GLY A 169 12.21 -4.11 12.40
C GLY A 169 11.64 -2.92 11.62
N VAL A 170 10.92 -2.03 12.32
CA VAL A 170 10.24 -0.87 11.72
C VAL A 170 11.20 0.09 11.03
N GLN A 171 12.40 0.29 11.57
CA GLN A 171 13.38 1.20 10.98
C GLN A 171 13.83 0.74 9.60
N ALA A 172 14.12 -0.56 9.43
CA ALA A 172 14.53 -1.11 8.15
C ALA A 172 13.39 -1.06 7.13
N VAL A 173 12.17 -1.41 7.56
CA VAL A 173 10.98 -1.34 6.70
C VAL A 173 10.78 0.08 6.21
N THR A 174 10.75 1.08 7.10
CA THR A 174 10.54 2.49 6.72
C THR A 174 11.57 2.98 5.69
N TRP A 175 12.86 2.72 5.89
CA TRP A 175 13.88 3.16 4.93
C TRP A 175 13.86 2.37 3.61
N THR A 176 13.43 1.12 3.64
CA THR A 176 13.19 0.34 2.42
C THR A 176 12.01 0.91 1.64
N ASP A 177 10.91 1.20 2.32
CA ASP A 177 9.70 1.79 1.73
C ASP A 177 9.98 3.14 1.07
N VAL A 178 10.74 4.03 1.73
CA VAL A 178 11.15 5.31 1.16
C VAL A 178 11.83 5.11 -0.20
N LYS A 179 12.74 4.15 -0.30
CA LYS A 179 13.45 3.86 -1.56
C LYS A 179 12.53 3.23 -2.60
N GLN A 180 11.65 2.33 -2.17
CA GLN A 180 10.64 1.73 -3.05
C GLN A 180 9.72 2.79 -3.65
N MET A 181 9.33 3.82 -2.88
CA MET A 181 8.53 4.92 -3.41
C MET A 181 9.21 5.65 -4.56
N PHE A 182 10.49 5.96 -4.44
CA PHE A 182 11.23 6.57 -5.55
C PHE A 182 11.29 5.67 -6.78
N ILE A 183 11.48 4.35 -6.59
CA ILE A 183 11.48 3.37 -7.69
C ILE A 183 10.09 3.30 -8.34
N ILE A 184 9.01 3.31 -7.54
CA ILE A 184 7.63 3.29 -8.04
C ILE A 184 7.36 4.54 -8.89
N PHE A 185 7.70 5.74 -8.41
CA PHE A 185 7.52 6.97 -9.17
C PHE A 185 8.35 6.97 -10.47
N ALA A 186 9.59 6.51 -10.43
CA ALA A 186 10.41 6.38 -11.62
C ALA A 186 9.80 5.37 -12.60
N GLY A 187 9.30 4.24 -12.12
CA GLY A 187 8.62 3.23 -12.93
C GLY A 187 7.34 3.77 -13.58
N LEU A 188 6.50 4.48 -12.83
CA LEU A 188 5.29 5.11 -13.38
C LEU A 188 5.63 6.17 -14.43
N ALA A 189 6.64 7.01 -14.20
CA ALA A 189 7.10 7.97 -15.18
C ALA A 189 7.61 7.28 -16.46
N MET A 190 8.38 6.20 -16.30
CA MET A 190 8.84 5.41 -17.43
C MET A 190 7.68 4.78 -18.21
N CYS A 191 6.66 4.24 -17.52
CA CYS A 191 5.46 3.72 -18.20
C CYS A 191 4.78 4.80 -19.05
N VAL A 192 4.64 6.03 -18.55
CA VAL A 192 4.08 7.14 -19.31
C VAL A 192 4.94 7.44 -20.54
N VAL A 193 6.27 7.51 -20.39
CA VAL A 193 7.19 7.73 -21.53
C VAL A 193 7.05 6.63 -22.59
N VAL A 194 7.03 5.36 -22.16
CA VAL A 194 6.88 4.22 -23.07
C VAL A 194 5.54 4.29 -23.82
N ILE A 195 4.44 4.59 -23.11
CA ILE A 195 3.12 4.74 -23.76
C ILE A 195 3.16 5.85 -24.82
N LEU A 196 3.70 7.02 -24.49
CA LEU A 196 3.77 8.16 -25.40
C LEU A 196 4.66 7.86 -26.61
N THR A 197 5.79 7.18 -26.42
CA THR A 197 6.70 6.85 -27.54
C THR A 197 6.21 5.67 -28.37
N SER A 198 5.29 4.87 -27.86
CA SER A 198 4.71 3.71 -28.57
C SER A 198 3.44 4.07 -29.34
N LEU A 199 2.97 5.30 -29.28
CA LEU A 199 1.83 5.74 -30.09
C LEU A 199 2.19 5.64 -31.59
N PRO A 200 1.26 5.17 -32.45
CA PRO A 200 1.47 5.19 -33.89
C PRO A 200 1.77 6.62 -34.35
N GLY A 201 2.71 6.78 -35.30
CA GLY A 201 3.14 8.13 -35.74
C GLY A 201 2.05 9.04 -36.33
N SER A 202 0.88 8.47 -36.65
CA SER A 202 -0.32 9.18 -37.08
C SER A 202 -1.25 9.63 -35.94
N VAL A 203 -0.96 9.22 -34.71
CA VAL A 203 -1.81 9.49 -33.53
C VAL A 203 -1.05 10.38 -32.56
N THR A 204 -1.58 11.57 -32.32
CA THR A 204 -1.06 12.46 -31.29
C THR A 204 -1.62 12.12 -29.91
N LEU A 205 -0.98 12.58 -28.85
CA LEU A 205 -1.53 12.50 -27.49
C LEU A 205 -2.93 13.12 -27.40
N GLY A 206 -3.17 14.23 -28.16
CA GLY A 206 -4.48 14.87 -28.23
C GLY A 206 -5.54 13.96 -28.80
N ASP A 207 -5.24 13.26 -29.89
CA ASP A 207 -6.17 12.30 -30.52
C ASP A 207 -6.49 11.13 -29.58
N ALA A 208 -5.48 10.61 -28.89
CA ALA A 208 -5.67 9.54 -27.91
C ALA A 208 -6.56 9.97 -26.74
N LEU A 209 -6.37 11.17 -26.19
CA LEU A 209 -7.21 11.74 -25.14
C LEU A 209 -8.63 12.03 -25.63
N HIS A 210 -8.78 12.54 -26.86
CA HIS A 210 -10.11 12.74 -27.49
C HIS A 210 -10.87 11.42 -27.63
N LEU A 211 -10.20 10.37 -28.07
CA LEU A 211 -10.81 9.05 -28.19
C LEU A 211 -11.23 8.50 -26.84
N ALA A 212 -10.35 8.59 -25.83
CA ALA A 212 -10.65 8.15 -24.47
C ALA A 212 -11.81 8.97 -23.86
N GLY A 213 -11.87 10.28 -24.12
CA GLY A 213 -12.97 11.16 -23.71
C GLY A 213 -14.28 10.80 -24.38
N ALA A 214 -14.29 10.55 -25.70
CA ALA A 214 -15.46 10.11 -26.44
C ALA A 214 -15.99 8.74 -25.95
N ALA A 215 -15.10 7.86 -25.49
CA ALA A 215 -15.45 6.59 -24.85
C ALA A 215 -15.90 6.74 -23.38
N GLY A 216 -16.00 7.95 -22.82
CA GLY A 216 -16.39 8.20 -21.44
C GLY A 216 -15.33 7.84 -20.39
N LYS A 217 -14.11 7.44 -20.81
CA LYS A 217 -13.07 6.96 -19.89
C LYS A 217 -12.42 8.05 -19.05
N LEU A 218 -12.47 9.30 -19.49
CA LEU A 218 -11.87 10.44 -18.79
C LEU A 218 -12.84 11.15 -17.82
N GLN A 219 -14.08 10.69 -17.71
CA GLN A 219 -15.01 11.22 -16.73
C GLN A 219 -14.51 10.88 -15.31
N THR A 220 -14.18 11.89 -14.52
CA THR A 220 -13.65 11.74 -13.15
C THR A 220 -14.68 12.01 -12.08
N LEU A 221 -15.65 12.90 -12.34
CA LEU A 221 -16.66 13.33 -11.36
C LEU A 221 -18.06 13.04 -11.89
N ASP A 222 -18.86 12.43 -11.03
CA ASP A 222 -20.27 12.16 -11.26
C ASP A 222 -21.07 12.65 -10.05
N PHE A 223 -21.87 13.71 -10.25
CA PHE A 223 -22.70 14.34 -9.22
C PHE A 223 -24.11 13.76 -9.17
N SER A 224 -24.42 12.75 -9.97
CA SER A 224 -25.72 12.10 -9.92
C SER A 224 -25.98 11.53 -8.52
N PHE A 225 -27.19 11.73 -8.03
CA PHE A 225 -27.65 11.11 -6.78
C PHE A 225 -28.39 9.82 -7.12
N ASP A 226 -27.65 8.83 -7.58
CA ASP A 226 -28.14 7.51 -7.91
C ASP A 226 -27.51 6.48 -6.97
N LEU A 227 -28.38 5.81 -6.19
CA LEU A 227 -27.94 4.78 -5.22
C LEU A 227 -27.54 3.47 -5.88
N THR A 228 -27.84 3.30 -7.15
CA THR A 228 -27.43 2.13 -7.93
C THR A 228 -26.04 2.28 -8.55
N GLU A 229 -25.60 3.52 -8.75
CA GLU A 229 -24.27 3.82 -9.25
C GLU A 229 -23.21 3.76 -8.15
N ARG A 230 -22.20 2.94 -8.40
CA ARG A 230 -21.14 2.66 -7.40
C ARG A 230 -20.21 3.84 -7.16
N TYR A 231 -19.87 4.56 -8.22
CA TYR A 231 -18.89 5.64 -8.20
C TYR A 231 -19.54 6.99 -8.48
N THR A 232 -20.00 7.64 -7.43
CA THR A 232 -20.47 9.02 -7.44
C THR A 232 -19.69 9.85 -6.43
N VAL A 233 -19.73 11.18 -6.54
CA VAL A 233 -19.11 12.08 -5.55
C VAL A 233 -19.66 11.82 -4.16
N TRP A 234 -20.96 11.53 -4.05
CA TRP A 234 -21.62 11.30 -2.76
C TRP A 234 -21.16 9.99 -2.09
N SER A 235 -21.11 8.91 -2.86
CA SER A 235 -20.60 7.63 -2.35
C SER A 235 -19.12 7.71 -1.96
N GLY A 236 -18.30 8.40 -2.77
CA GLY A 236 -16.89 8.62 -2.52
C GLY A 236 -16.63 9.50 -1.30
N PHE A 237 -17.44 10.53 -1.09
CA PHE A 237 -17.27 11.44 0.04
C PHE A 237 -17.77 10.82 1.35
N PHE A 238 -19.00 10.32 1.37
CA PHE A 238 -19.60 9.82 2.61
C PHE A 238 -19.23 8.37 2.93
N ALA A 239 -19.47 7.43 2.00
CA ALA A 239 -19.22 6.03 2.28
C ALA A 239 -17.71 5.74 2.46
N ALA A 240 -16.87 6.30 1.59
CA ALA A 240 -15.44 6.11 1.70
C ALA A 240 -14.84 6.81 2.93
N LEU A 241 -15.41 7.94 3.40
CA LEU A 241 -15.00 8.56 4.64
C LEU A 241 -15.06 7.58 5.83
N PHE A 242 -16.21 6.93 6.03
CA PHE A 242 -16.37 5.98 7.13
C PHE A 242 -15.49 4.73 6.96
N LEU A 243 -15.32 4.27 5.73
CA LEU A 243 -14.41 3.17 5.43
C LEU A 243 -12.97 3.52 5.81
N PHE A 244 -12.48 4.70 5.41
CA PHE A 244 -11.12 5.13 5.74
C PHE A 244 -10.92 5.45 7.23
N LEU A 245 -11.92 5.99 7.90
CA LEU A 245 -11.89 6.17 9.36
C LEU A 245 -11.76 4.83 10.07
N SER A 246 -12.50 3.81 9.64
CA SER A 246 -12.39 2.46 10.19
C SER A 246 -11.02 1.84 9.89
N TYR A 247 -10.57 1.92 8.65
CA TYR A 247 -9.33 1.30 8.20
C TYR A 247 -8.10 1.90 8.89
N PHE A 248 -7.97 3.22 8.88
CA PHE A 248 -6.79 3.90 9.45
C PHE A 248 -6.90 4.18 10.95
N GLY A 249 -8.09 4.15 11.54
CA GLY A 249 -8.29 4.46 12.95
C GLY A 249 -8.39 3.24 13.87
N CYS A 250 -8.66 2.06 13.33
CA CYS A 250 -8.90 0.85 14.12
C CYS A 250 -7.97 -0.31 13.78
N ASP A 251 -7.32 -0.29 12.62
CA ASP A 251 -6.43 -1.36 12.21
C ASP A 251 -5.02 -1.14 12.79
N GLN A 252 -4.54 -2.11 13.57
CA GLN A 252 -3.22 -2.05 14.21
C GLN A 252 -2.06 -1.83 13.23
N SER A 253 -2.20 -2.24 11.97
CA SER A 253 -1.15 -2.00 10.97
C SER A 253 -1.03 -0.54 10.55
N GLN A 254 -1.99 0.30 10.91
CA GLN A 254 -2.05 1.73 10.56
C GLN A 254 -1.92 2.64 11.79
N VAL A 255 -2.31 2.15 12.96
CA VAL A 255 -2.19 2.83 14.26
C VAL A 255 -0.81 2.67 14.86
#